data_d49ee9deec51f8bd6424b582c0f17ddd
#
_entry.id   d49ee9deec51f8bd6424b582c0f17ddd
#
_cell.length_a   1.000
_cell.length_b   1.000
_cell.length_c   1.000
_cell.angle_alpha   90.00
_cell.angle_beta   90.00
_cell.angle_gamma   90.00
#
_symmetry.space_group_name_H-M   'P 1'
#
loop_
_entity.id
_entity.type
_entity.pdbx_description
1 polymer ?
#
loop_
_entity_poly.entity_id
_entity_poly.type
_entity_poly.pdbx_seq_one_letter_code
_entity_poly.pdbx_strand_id
1 'polypeptide(L)'
;RKKIALLSNITVDLIVGKLHRKYDFYLPAGFDTWVQEAVNPQSGLYLTGLDGVVVLLDGTEARSWKDINEGEERIALWKQALSALLNQISSIPVFVSTIDIRESRIKSLSERKQKYSLENNWYQFVQGLAETKSNVYVFDLADLVSEIGRRQFYSNKMWYLSSMPYSREGLNAVSTGIDRVLNAAFCSRKKIIALDLDNTLWGGVIAEDGVDGIALSDHKEGQRYHDFQKQLLGMKERGIVLAIISKNNPEDVEEAIQKHPSMLLKEKDFVSQKINWENKAVNLKAMEEELNITEGGFIFIDDNPVERETVKGECPGVVVPDFPVDTAELLPFAEEVWAEYCMPLRVVSEDLNKTRIYQDEAKRRQEMGQALSLDD
;
A
#
# COMPACT_ATOMS: atom_id res chain seq x y z
N ARG A 1 5.76 -4.43 21.29
CA ARG A 1 5.79 -4.73 19.85
C ARG A 1 4.74 -5.79 19.53
N LYS A 2 4.24 -5.78 18.29
CA LYS A 2 3.34 -6.82 17.80
C LYS A 2 4.11 -8.12 17.58
N LYS A 3 3.51 -9.24 17.97
CA LYS A 3 4.11 -10.57 17.85
C LYS A 3 3.55 -11.29 16.64
N ILE A 4 4.41 -11.58 15.67
CA ILE A 4 4.06 -12.10 14.35
C ILE A 4 4.66 -13.49 14.16
N ALA A 5 3.85 -14.47 13.81
CA ALA A 5 4.40 -15.73 13.31
C ALA A 5 4.80 -15.57 11.84
N LEU A 6 6.05 -15.92 11.52
CA LEU A 6 6.54 -15.98 10.14
C LEU A 6 6.77 -17.46 9.78
N LEU A 7 5.82 -18.01 9.05
CA LEU A 7 5.79 -19.41 8.62
C LEU A 7 6.30 -19.50 7.19
N SER A 8 7.29 -20.35 6.92
CA SER A 8 7.92 -20.37 5.59
C SER A 8 8.56 -21.74 5.29
N ASN A 9 8.71 -22.03 4.00
CA ASN A 9 9.48 -23.15 3.46
C ASN A 9 10.93 -22.75 3.08
N ILE A 10 11.35 -21.55 3.44
CA ILE A 10 12.69 -21.02 3.21
C ILE A 10 13.26 -20.44 4.50
N THR A 11 14.57 -20.20 4.54
CA THR A 11 15.21 -19.48 5.65
C THR A 11 14.81 -18.01 5.62
N VAL A 12 14.35 -17.47 6.76
CA VAL A 12 13.79 -16.11 6.89
C VAL A 12 14.56 -15.19 7.84
N ASP A 13 15.68 -15.64 8.39
CA ASP A 13 16.46 -14.91 9.40
C ASP A 13 16.85 -13.49 8.98
N LEU A 14 17.20 -13.31 7.68
CA LEU A 14 17.55 -11.99 7.16
C LEU A 14 16.33 -11.06 7.04
N ILE A 15 15.14 -11.60 6.78
CA ILE A 15 13.88 -10.84 6.80
C ILE A 15 13.60 -10.40 8.24
N VAL A 16 13.66 -11.32 9.18
CA VAL A 16 13.51 -11.03 10.61
C VAL A 16 14.54 -10.00 11.07
N GLY A 17 15.81 -10.14 10.65
CA GLY A 17 16.88 -9.19 10.95
C GLY A 17 16.58 -7.75 10.48
N LYS A 18 15.83 -7.56 9.41
CA LYS A 18 15.38 -6.25 8.94
C LYS A 18 14.19 -5.69 9.74
N LEU A 19 13.29 -6.55 10.20
CA LEU A 19 12.02 -6.16 10.78
C LEU A 19 11.97 -6.23 12.32
N HIS A 20 12.94 -6.87 12.98
CA HIS A 20 12.97 -7.12 14.43
C HIS A 20 12.89 -5.85 15.31
N ARG A 21 13.21 -4.67 14.77
CA ARG A 21 13.07 -3.41 15.51
C ARG A 21 11.61 -2.99 15.65
N LYS A 22 10.74 -3.41 14.71
CA LYS A 22 9.32 -3.07 14.67
C LYS A 22 8.43 -4.16 15.28
N TYR A 23 8.79 -5.43 15.03
CA TYR A 23 7.98 -6.60 15.40
C TYR A 23 8.79 -7.64 16.16
N ASP A 24 8.11 -8.40 17.02
CA ASP A 24 8.65 -9.62 17.62
C ASP A 24 8.18 -10.82 16.79
N PHE A 25 9.10 -11.72 16.44
CA PHE A 25 8.78 -12.85 15.57
C PHE A 25 8.75 -14.18 16.31
N TYR A 26 7.72 -14.97 16.05
CA TYR A 26 7.70 -16.41 16.29
C TYR A 26 8.14 -17.12 15.01
N LEU A 27 9.15 -17.96 15.11
CA LEU A 27 9.61 -18.83 14.01
C LEU A 27 9.49 -20.28 14.45
N PRO A 28 8.97 -21.19 13.58
CA PRO A 28 9.06 -22.61 13.80
C PRO A 28 10.50 -23.08 14.00
N ALA A 29 10.71 -24.03 14.87
CA ALA A 29 12.04 -24.61 15.07
C ALA A 29 12.40 -25.53 13.89
N GLY A 30 13.52 -25.24 13.21
CA GLY A 30 14.00 -26.01 12.06
C GLY A 30 13.56 -25.45 10.70
N PHE A 31 14.08 -26.05 9.66
CA PHE A 31 13.83 -25.64 8.27
C PHE A 31 12.56 -26.30 7.73
N ASP A 32 11.68 -25.54 7.07
CA ASP A 32 10.43 -26.01 6.43
C ASP A 32 9.49 -26.82 7.36
N THR A 33 9.48 -26.48 8.64
CA THR A 33 8.67 -27.18 9.66
C THR A 33 7.30 -26.53 9.87
N TRP A 34 6.96 -25.49 9.11
CA TRP A 34 5.71 -24.76 9.27
C TRP A 34 4.46 -25.64 9.10
N VAL A 35 4.53 -26.65 8.21
CA VAL A 35 3.43 -27.60 7.98
C VAL A 35 3.15 -28.39 9.26
N GLN A 36 4.18 -28.92 9.92
CA GLN A 36 4.07 -29.66 11.17
C GLN A 36 3.53 -28.78 12.29
N GLU A 37 4.00 -27.54 12.38
CA GLU A 37 3.49 -26.56 13.34
C GLU A 37 2.01 -26.26 13.10
N ALA A 38 1.61 -26.05 11.84
CA ALA A 38 0.25 -25.71 11.48
C ALA A 38 -0.77 -26.83 11.77
N VAL A 39 -0.39 -28.11 11.60
CA VAL A 39 -1.29 -29.25 11.82
C VAL A 39 -1.29 -29.75 13.26
N ASN A 40 -0.34 -29.36 14.10
CA ASN A 40 -0.24 -29.77 15.49
C ASN A 40 -0.95 -28.78 16.43
N PRO A 41 -2.11 -29.06 17.01
CA PRO A 41 -2.82 -28.13 17.90
C PRO A 41 -2.06 -27.83 19.20
N GLN A 42 -1.05 -28.60 19.56
CA GLN A 42 -0.19 -28.38 20.73
C GLN A 42 1.11 -27.64 20.38
N SER A 43 1.23 -27.15 19.14
CA SER A 43 2.39 -26.38 18.69
C SER A 43 2.53 -25.09 19.47
N GLY A 44 3.80 -24.66 19.67
CA GLY A 44 4.13 -23.35 20.22
C GLY A 44 3.48 -22.19 19.45
N LEU A 45 3.18 -22.39 18.18
CA LEU A 45 2.46 -21.45 17.32
C LEU A 45 1.11 -21.01 17.95
N TYR A 46 0.34 -21.94 18.50
CA TYR A 46 -0.98 -21.65 19.07
C TYR A 46 -0.91 -21.23 20.55
N LEU A 47 0.18 -21.56 21.23
CA LEU A 47 0.38 -21.24 22.65
C LEU A 47 1.00 -19.85 22.89
N THR A 48 1.46 -19.20 21.84
CA THR A 48 2.33 -17.98 21.93
C THR A 48 1.53 -16.70 21.88
N GLY A 49 0.33 -16.51 21.94
CA GLY A 49 -0.38 -15.21 21.95
C GLY A 49 0.07 -14.30 20.81
N LEU A 50 -0.27 -14.64 19.58
CA LEU A 50 0.12 -13.93 18.37
C LEU A 50 -0.84 -12.77 18.06
N ASP A 51 -0.31 -11.68 17.47
CA ASP A 51 -1.09 -10.60 16.91
C ASP A 51 -1.39 -10.81 15.41
N GLY A 52 -0.54 -11.54 14.68
CA GLY A 52 -0.72 -11.81 13.26
C GLY A 52 0.15 -12.98 12.76
N VAL A 53 -0.13 -13.46 11.57
CA VAL A 53 0.63 -14.53 10.90
C VAL A 53 0.96 -14.11 9.48
N VAL A 54 2.20 -14.36 9.06
CA VAL A 54 2.64 -14.29 7.66
C VAL A 54 3.06 -15.69 7.23
N VAL A 55 2.42 -16.20 6.19
CA VAL A 55 2.79 -17.46 5.53
C VAL A 55 3.49 -17.09 4.24
N LEU A 56 4.82 -17.15 4.24
CA LEU A 56 5.67 -16.81 3.11
C LEU A 56 6.18 -18.08 2.45
N LEU A 57 5.59 -18.47 1.33
CA LEU A 57 6.00 -19.64 0.57
C LEU A 57 6.70 -19.24 -0.72
N ASP A 58 7.80 -19.90 -1.00
CA ASP A 58 8.62 -19.65 -2.19
C ASP A 58 8.72 -20.91 -3.06
N GLY A 59 8.64 -20.73 -4.37
CA GLY A 59 8.66 -21.83 -5.34
C GLY A 59 10.06 -22.25 -5.83
N THR A 60 11.14 -21.84 -5.15
CA THR A 60 12.53 -22.18 -5.58
C THR A 60 12.82 -23.67 -5.47
N GLU A 61 12.21 -24.38 -4.51
CA GLU A 61 12.36 -25.84 -4.35
C GLU A 61 11.92 -26.63 -5.59
N ALA A 62 11.03 -26.06 -6.43
CA ALA A 62 10.57 -26.66 -7.67
C ALA A 62 11.69 -27.03 -8.67
N ARG A 63 12.89 -26.51 -8.46
CA ARG A 63 14.07 -26.89 -9.24
C ARG A 63 14.50 -28.33 -9.03
N SER A 64 14.17 -28.91 -7.88
CA SER A 64 14.49 -30.29 -7.51
C SER A 64 13.35 -31.27 -7.76
N TRP A 65 12.14 -30.80 -8.11
CA TRP A 65 11.02 -31.65 -8.41
C TRP A 65 11.26 -32.50 -9.67
N LYS A 66 10.89 -33.76 -9.60
CA LYS A 66 11.05 -34.71 -10.69
C LYS A 66 10.07 -34.42 -11.82
N ASP A 67 8.83 -34.13 -11.46
CA ASP A 67 7.72 -33.88 -12.37
C ASP A 67 6.65 -32.96 -11.75
N ILE A 68 5.56 -32.76 -12.47
CA ILE A 68 4.43 -31.93 -12.04
C ILE A 68 3.70 -32.54 -10.84
N ASN A 69 3.65 -33.87 -10.72
CA ASN A 69 2.90 -34.55 -9.66
C ASN A 69 3.51 -34.24 -8.30
N GLU A 70 4.84 -34.21 -8.19
CA GLU A 70 5.53 -33.80 -6.96
C GLU A 70 5.14 -32.37 -6.55
N GLY A 71 4.99 -31.47 -7.52
CA GLY A 71 4.49 -30.10 -7.29
C GLY A 71 3.03 -30.07 -6.85
N GLU A 72 2.17 -30.89 -7.43
CA GLU A 72 0.75 -31.00 -7.04
C GLU A 72 0.62 -31.54 -5.63
N GLU A 73 1.39 -32.57 -5.27
CA GLU A 73 1.44 -33.12 -3.92
C GLU A 73 1.90 -32.08 -2.89
N ARG A 74 2.92 -31.30 -3.24
CA ARG A 74 3.44 -30.23 -2.38
C ARG A 74 2.40 -29.14 -2.14
N ILE A 75 1.72 -28.68 -3.18
CA ILE A 75 0.65 -27.69 -3.06
C ILE A 75 -0.53 -28.25 -2.28
N ALA A 76 -0.88 -29.50 -2.47
CA ALA A 76 -1.94 -30.15 -1.69
C ALA A 76 -1.60 -30.18 -0.18
N LEU A 77 -0.35 -30.50 0.16
CA LEU A 77 0.14 -30.45 1.53
C LEU A 77 0.07 -29.03 2.14
N TRP A 78 0.49 -28.01 1.39
CA TRP A 78 0.39 -26.61 1.83
C TRP A 78 -1.05 -26.17 2.04
N LYS A 79 -1.98 -26.57 1.16
CA LYS A 79 -3.42 -26.28 1.32
C LYS A 79 -3.98 -26.92 2.58
N GLN A 80 -3.61 -28.14 2.86
CA GLN A 80 -4.03 -28.85 4.08
C GLN A 80 -3.50 -28.16 5.33
N ALA A 81 -2.21 -27.80 5.34
CA ALA A 81 -1.59 -27.10 6.47
C ALA A 81 -2.21 -25.71 6.71
N LEU A 82 -2.43 -24.94 5.64
CA LEU A 82 -3.08 -23.64 5.74
C LEU A 82 -4.52 -23.75 6.24
N SER A 83 -5.27 -24.76 5.78
CA SER A 83 -6.62 -25.02 6.27
C SER A 83 -6.63 -25.37 7.76
N ALA A 84 -5.68 -26.20 8.23
CA ALA A 84 -5.53 -26.54 9.64
C ALA A 84 -5.20 -25.29 10.48
N LEU A 85 -4.25 -24.45 10.02
CA LEU A 85 -3.90 -23.17 10.64
C LEU A 85 -5.14 -22.28 10.82
N LEU A 86 -5.92 -22.10 9.76
CA LEU A 86 -7.09 -21.22 9.75
C LEU A 86 -8.29 -21.76 10.53
N ASN A 87 -8.30 -23.02 10.89
CA ASN A 87 -9.27 -23.60 11.82
C ASN A 87 -8.94 -23.25 13.28
N GLN A 88 -7.67 -23.03 13.59
CA GLN A 88 -7.20 -22.63 14.93
C GLN A 88 -7.11 -21.11 15.10
N ILE A 89 -6.86 -20.38 14.02
CA ILE A 89 -6.64 -18.93 14.02
C ILE A 89 -7.74 -18.24 13.18
N SER A 90 -8.70 -17.62 13.86
CA SER A 90 -9.84 -16.95 13.21
C SER A 90 -9.94 -15.45 13.49
N SER A 91 -9.23 -14.94 14.52
CA SER A 91 -9.40 -13.56 15.01
C SER A 91 -8.27 -12.62 14.67
N ILE A 92 -7.10 -13.11 14.31
CA ILE A 92 -5.93 -12.29 13.95
C ILE A 92 -5.68 -12.34 12.44
N PRO A 93 -5.08 -11.31 11.84
CA PRO A 93 -4.80 -11.29 10.40
C PRO A 93 -3.78 -12.35 10.00
N VAL A 94 -4.06 -13.01 8.89
CA VAL A 94 -3.20 -14.02 8.26
C VAL A 94 -2.90 -13.59 6.84
N PHE A 95 -1.66 -13.28 6.55
CA PHE A 95 -1.17 -12.90 5.22
C PHE A 95 -0.54 -14.11 4.55
N VAL A 96 -1.04 -14.49 3.39
CA VAL A 96 -0.57 -15.68 2.67
C VAL A 96 0.01 -15.26 1.33
N SER A 97 1.26 -15.65 1.07
CA SER A 97 1.93 -15.28 -0.18
C SER A 97 1.36 -16.03 -1.39
N THR A 98 1.30 -15.34 -2.52
CA THR A 98 1.35 -16.01 -3.83
C THR A 98 2.71 -16.71 -3.98
N ILE A 99 2.87 -17.53 -5.01
CA ILE A 99 4.12 -18.26 -5.25
C ILE A 99 4.66 -17.99 -6.65
N ASP A 100 5.97 -17.95 -6.78
CA ASP A 100 6.68 -17.93 -8.06
C ASP A 100 7.45 -19.24 -8.25
N ILE A 101 6.91 -20.16 -9.04
CA ILE A 101 7.49 -21.50 -9.29
C ILE A 101 8.73 -21.37 -10.15
N ARG A 102 9.87 -21.80 -9.61
CA ARG A 102 11.18 -21.73 -10.26
C ARG A 102 11.64 -23.07 -10.79
N GLU A 103 10.82 -23.71 -11.62
CA GLU A 103 11.17 -24.99 -12.23
C GLU A 103 12.38 -24.90 -13.19
N SER A 104 12.96 -26.05 -13.51
CA SER A 104 14.00 -26.16 -14.55
C SER A 104 13.48 -25.67 -15.90
N ARG A 105 14.32 -24.90 -16.61
CA ARG A 105 14.03 -24.43 -17.98
C ARG A 105 14.39 -25.43 -19.07
N ILE A 106 14.97 -26.58 -18.70
CA ILE A 106 15.32 -27.66 -19.63
C ILE A 106 14.04 -28.44 -19.90
N LYS A 107 13.18 -27.88 -20.73
CA LYS A 107 11.86 -28.40 -21.11
C LYS A 107 11.52 -28.00 -22.53
N SER A 108 10.72 -28.81 -23.20
CA SER A 108 10.13 -28.46 -24.49
C SER A 108 9.12 -27.30 -24.32
N LEU A 109 8.73 -26.66 -25.41
CA LEU A 109 7.75 -25.56 -25.35
C LEU A 109 6.38 -26.00 -24.79
N SER A 110 6.00 -27.26 -25.06
CA SER A 110 4.73 -27.82 -24.55
C SER A 110 4.74 -28.09 -23.07
N GLU A 111 5.89 -28.44 -22.47
CA GLU A 111 6.03 -28.73 -21.04
C GLU A 111 6.04 -27.48 -20.17
N ARG A 112 6.33 -26.29 -20.75
CA ARG A 112 6.40 -25.02 -19.98
C ARG A 112 5.07 -24.56 -19.41
N LYS A 113 3.95 -25.09 -19.85
CA LYS A 113 2.61 -24.72 -19.34
C LYS A 113 2.34 -25.21 -17.91
N GLN A 114 3.03 -26.23 -17.45
CA GLN A 114 2.76 -26.92 -16.18
C GLN A 114 2.97 -26.01 -14.96
N LYS A 115 4.01 -25.18 -14.97
CA LYS A 115 4.27 -24.25 -13.85
C LYS A 115 3.09 -23.30 -13.57
N TYR A 116 2.49 -22.75 -14.61
CA TYR A 116 1.36 -21.81 -14.48
C TYR A 116 0.12 -22.50 -13.91
N SER A 117 -0.06 -23.79 -14.17
CA SER A 117 -1.14 -24.56 -13.55
C SER A 117 -0.97 -24.63 -12.04
N LEU A 118 0.25 -24.90 -11.53
CA LEU A 118 0.56 -24.99 -10.10
C LEU A 118 0.41 -23.62 -9.40
N GLU A 119 0.97 -22.57 -10.02
CA GLU A 119 0.84 -21.19 -9.50
C GLU A 119 -0.62 -20.77 -9.41
N ASN A 120 -1.40 -21.02 -10.47
CA ASN A 120 -2.83 -20.70 -10.49
C ASN A 120 -3.63 -21.53 -9.48
N ASN A 121 -3.32 -22.82 -9.33
CA ASN A 121 -3.96 -23.71 -8.36
C ASN A 121 -3.78 -23.19 -6.92
N TRP A 122 -2.60 -22.73 -6.57
CA TRP A 122 -2.33 -22.09 -5.28
C TRP A 122 -3.03 -20.75 -5.13
N TYR A 123 -2.92 -19.88 -6.14
CA TYR A 123 -3.53 -18.56 -6.15
C TYR A 123 -5.06 -18.61 -5.96
N GLN A 124 -5.75 -19.44 -6.72
CA GLN A 124 -7.20 -19.60 -6.62
C GLN A 124 -7.64 -20.10 -5.24
N PHE A 125 -6.86 -20.99 -4.63
CA PHE A 125 -7.14 -21.45 -3.28
C PHE A 125 -6.99 -20.32 -2.24
N VAL A 126 -5.89 -19.58 -2.28
CA VAL A 126 -5.63 -18.47 -1.34
C VAL A 126 -6.64 -17.34 -1.52
N GLN A 127 -6.97 -17.00 -2.77
CA GLN A 127 -7.99 -16.01 -3.09
C GLN A 127 -9.36 -16.41 -2.56
N GLY A 128 -9.78 -17.64 -2.77
CA GLY A 128 -11.04 -18.16 -2.24
C GLY A 128 -11.11 -18.11 -0.69
N LEU A 129 -9.98 -18.35 -0.01
CA LEU A 129 -9.89 -18.15 1.43
C LEU A 129 -10.03 -16.66 1.82
N ALA A 130 -9.36 -15.75 1.10
CA ALA A 130 -9.43 -14.31 1.37
C ALA A 130 -10.83 -13.72 1.11
N GLU A 131 -11.61 -14.31 0.20
CA GLU A 131 -13.00 -13.93 -0.06
C GLU A 131 -13.96 -14.46 1.02
N THR A 132 -13.71 -15.64 1.55
CA THR A 132 -14.62 -16.33 2.50
C THR A 132 -14.29 -16.11 3.96
N LYS A 133 -13.04 -15.79 4.30
CA LYS A 133 -12.55 -15.54 5.66
C LYS A 133 -12.15 -14.08 5.84
N SER A 134 -12.73 -13.39 6.80
CA SER A 134 -12.51 -11.97 7.05
C SER A 134 -11.09 -11.62 7.51
N ASN A 135 -10.34 -12.58 8.01
CA ASN A 135 -8.99 -12.41 8.55
C ASN A 135 -7.87 -12.89 7.62
N VAL A 136 -8.17 -13.37 6.41
CA VAL A 136 -7.17 -13.83 5.43
C VAL A 136 -6.95 -12.78 4.36
N TYR A 137 -5.69 -12.53 4.03
CA TYR A 137 -5.24 -11.55 3.05
C TYR A 137 -4.15 -12.13 2.16
N VAL A 138 -4.15 -11.76 0.89
CA VAL A 138 -3.12 -12.15 -0.07
C VAL A 138 -1.91 -11.23 0.08
N PHE A 139 -0.71 -11.82 0.20
CA PHE A 139 0.57 -11.14 0.04
C PHE A 139 1.13 -11.49 -1.35
N ASP A 140 1.15 -10.54 -2.27
CA ASP A 140 1.50 -10.83 -3.66
C ASP A 140 3.01 -10.86 -3.90
N LEU A 141 3.64 -11.99 -3.56
CA LEU A 141 5.06 -12.23 -3.83
C LEU A 141 5.37 -12.28 -5.33
N ALA A 142 4.46 -12.84 -6.14
CA ALA A 142 4.66 -12.96 -7.57
C ALA A 142 4.72 -11.59 -8.26
N ASP A 143 3.96 -10.62 -7.78
CA ASP A 143 4.00 -9.24 -8.26
C ASP A 143 5.35 -8.58 -7.95
N LEU A 144 5.86 -8.68 -6.72
CA LEU A 144 7.19 -8.20 -6.36
C LEU A 144 8.30 -8.81 -7.24
N VAL A 145 8.18 -10.10 -7.57
CA VAL A 145 9.11 -10.77 -8.49
C VAL A 145 8.99 -10.22 -9.90
N SER A 146 7.77 -9.88 -10.33
CA SER A 146 7.49 -9.33 -11.66
C SER A 146 8.09 -7.93 -11.83
N GLU A 147 7.93 -7.06 -10.84
CA GLU A 147 8.45 -5.69 -10.84
C GLU A 147 9.97 -5.65 -10.94
N ILE A 148 10.67 -6.45 -10.15
CA ILE A 148 12.14 -6.47 -10.10
C ILE A 148 12.73 -7.34 -11.21
N GLY A 149 12.00 -8.35 -11.61
CA GLY A 149 12.46 -9.40 -12.52
C GLY A 149 13.28 -10.49 -11.82
N ARG A 150 13.00 -11.75 -12.17
CA ARG A 150 13.57 -12.94 -11.51
C ARG A 150 15.10 -12.95 -11.39
N ARG A 151 15.83 -12.35 -12.34
CA ARG A 151 17.29 -12.34 -12.30
C ARG A 151 17.86 -11.47 -11.19
N GLN A 152 17.21 -10.36 -10.92
CA GLN A 152 17.60 -9.43 -9.85
C GLN A 152 17.00 -9.85 -8.50
N PHE A 153 15.80 -10.42 -8.51
CA PHE A 153 15.10 -10.81 -7.29
C PHE A 153 15.74 -12.01 -6.58
N TYR A 154 16.24 -12.99 -7.33
CA TYR A 154 16.74 -14.26 -6.77
C TYR A 154 18.26 -14.39 -6.84
N SER A 155 18.83 -15.09 -5.84
CA SER A 155 20.24 -15.45 -5.76
C SER A 155 20.43 -16.96 -5.62
N ASN A 156 20.98 -17.60 -6.65
CA ASN A 156 21.33 -19.01 -6.56
C ASN A 156 22.39 -19.28 -5.49
N LYS A 157 23.35 -18.34 -5.32
CA LYS A 157 24.39 -18.44 -4.29
C LYS A 157 23.79 -18.51 -2.89
N MET A 158 22.85 -17.63 -2.59
CA MET A 158 22.19 -17.58 -1.28
C MET A 158 21.33 -18.83 -1.05
N TRP A 159 20.65 -19.32 -2.08
CA TRP A 159 19.88 -20.55 -1.98
C TRP A 159 20.77 -21.74 -1.56
N TYR A 160 21.90 -21.96 -2.22
CA TYR A 160 22.78 -23.07 -1.88
C TYR A 160 23.54 -22.90 -0.56
N LEU A 161 23.76 -21.66 -0.12
CA LEU A 161 24.48 -21.41 1.13
C LEU A 161 23.57 -21.51 2.37
N SER A 162 22.31 -21.10 2.25
CA SER A 162 21.46 -20.90 3.43
C SER A 162 19.98 -21.20 3.18
N SER A 163 19.61 -21.80 2.06
CA SER A 163 18.19 -22.02 1.68
C SER A 163 17.34 -20.73 1.70
N MET A 164 17.97 -19.59 1.47
CA MET A 164 17.33 -18.29 1.32
C MET A 164 17.48 -17.86 -0.13
N PRO A 165 16.38 -17.82 -0.92
CA PRO A 165 16.48 -17.69 -2.37
C PRO A 165 16.73 -16.26 -2.86
N TYR A 166 16.53 -15.25 -2.04
CA TYR A 166 16.49 -13.85 -2.46
C TYR A 166 17.89 -13.22 -2.59
N SER A 167 18.04 -12.35 -3.55
CA SER A 167 19.14 -11.40 -3.64
C SER A 167 18.99 -10.30 -2.58
N ARG A 168 19.87 -9.31 -2.61
CA ARG A 168 19.71 -8.10 -1.77
C ARG A 168 18.43 -7.34 -2.14
N GLU A 169 18.17 -7.18 -3.43
CA GLU A 169 16.99 -6.50 -3.96
C GLU A 169 15.71 -7.25 -3.61
N GLY A 170 15.66 -8.56 -3.86
CA GLY A 170 14.53 -9.40 -3.49
C GLY A 170 14.27 -9.43 -1.99
N LEU A 171 15.32 -9.52 -1.18
CA LEU A 171 15.22 -9.45 0.28
C LEU A 171 14.64 -8.11 0.75
N ASN A 172 15.06 -7.01 0.14
CA ASN A 172 14.52 -5.69 0.44
C ASN A 172 13.03 -5.61 0.08
N ALA A 173 12.67 -6.04 -1.13
CA ALA A 173 11.28 -6.02 -1.60
C ALA A 173 10.36 -6.86 -0.71
N VAL A 174 10.74 -8.09 -0.38
CA VAL A 174 9.95 -8.97 0.49
C VAL A 174 9.82 -8.37 1.89
N SER A 175 10.91 -7.85 2.48
CA SER A 175 10.86 -7.25 3.81
C SER A 175 9.99 -5.99 3.84
N THR A 176 10.08 -5.12 2.83
CA THR A 176 9.25 -3.92 2.69
C THR A 176 7.78 -4.31 2.45
N GLY A 177 7.52 -5.30 1.61
CA GLY A 177 6.15 -5.80 1.37
C GLY A 177 5.50 -6.36 2.64
N ILE A 178 6.24 -7.15 3.43
CA ILE A 178 5.78 -7.65 4.73
C ILE A 178 5.52 -6.48 5.69
N ASP A 179 6.44 -5.51 5.78
CA ASP A 179 6.24 -4.33 6.62
C ASP A 179 4.97 -3.56 6.25
N ARG A 180 4.70 -3.36 4.94
CA ARG A 180 3.50 -2.68 4.43
C ARG A 180 2.20 -3.39 4.85
N VAL A 181 2.10 -4.70 4.69
CA VAL A 181 0.88 -5.43 5.09
C VAL A 181 0.70 -5.46 6.61
N LEU A 182 1.79 -5.53 7.39
CA LEU A 182 1.72 -5.43 8.84
C LEU A 182 1.37 -4.01 9.30
N ASN A 183 1.89 -2.98 8.66
CA ASN A 183 1.50 -1.58 8.91
C ASN A 183 0.00 -1.37 8.62
N ALA A 184 -0.52 -1.92 7.51
CA ALA A 184 -1.94 -1.87 7.19
C ALA A 184 -2.82 -2.53 8.27
N ALA A 185 -2.30 -3.57 8.96
CA ALA A 185 -3.01 -4.26 10.03
C ALA A 185 -2.93 -3.54 11.39
N PHE A 186 -1.79 -2.93 11.72
CA PHE A 186 -1.49 -2.53 13.10
C PHE A 186 -1.23 -1.05 13.28
N CYS A 187 -1.01 -0.29 12.22
CA CYS A 187 -0.75 1.14 12.29
C CYS A 187 -1.97 1.96 11.86
N SER A 188 -2.06 3.18 12.38
CA SER A 188 -3.08 4.12 11.94
C SER A 188 -2.77 4.61 10.53
N ARG A 189 -3.71 4.41 9.61
CA ARG A 189 -3.65 4.94 8.25
C ARG A 189 -3.69 6.47 8.25
N LYS A 190 -3.03 7.09 7.28
CA LYS A 190 -3.29 8.48 6.94
C LYS A 190 -4.71 8.60 6.37
N LYS A 191 -5.34 9.73 6.60
CA LYS A 191 -6.76 9.95 6.26
C LYS A 191 -6.94 11.00 5.18
N ILE A 192 -6.06 11.99 5.14
CA ILE A 192 -6.16 13.14 4.26
C ILE A 192 -4.88 13.27 3.43
N ILE A 193 -5.06 13.53 2.14
CA ILE A 193 -4.00 14.01 1.26
C ILE A 193 -4.28 15.47 0.95
N ALA A 194 -3.43 16.35 1.46
CA ALA A 194 -3.41 17.77 1.14
C ALA A 194 -2.48 17.99 -0.05
N LEU A 195 -3.01 18.56 -1.11
CA LEU A 195 -2.37 18.67 -2.42
C LEU A 195 -2.09 20.12 -2.77
N ASP A 196 -0.90 20.39 -3.26
CA ASP A 196 -0.67 21.56 -4.10
C ASP A 196 -1.32 21.39 -5.48
N LEU A 197 -1.32 22.43 -6.30
CA LEU A 197 -1.98 22.47 -7.60
C LEU A 197 -0.98 22.57 -8.75
N ASP A 198 -0.29 23.71 -8.87
CA ASP A 198 0.67 23.99 -9.94
C ASP A 198 1.81 22.98 -9.94
N ASN A 199 2.14 22.40 -11.08
CA ASN A 199 3.10 21.32 -11.24
C ASN A 199 2.88 20.08 -10.38
N THR A 200 1.73 20.02 -9.69
CA THR A 200 1.31 18.87 -8.85
C THR A 200 0.07 18.18 -9.39
N LEU A 201 -1.07 18.88 -9.56
CA LEU A 201 -2.29 18.33 -10.17
C LEU A 201 -2.40 18.58 -11.67
N TRP A 202 -1.68 19.55 -12.17
CA TRP A 202 -1.47 19.88 -13.59
C TRP A 202 -0.06 20.41 -13.79
N GLY A 203 0.47 20.35 -15.00
CA GLY A 203 1.76 20.95 -15.34
C GLY A 203 1.60 22.42 -15.68
N GLY A 204 2.56 23.25 -15.24
CA GLY A 204 2.52 24.68 -15.40
C GLY A 204 1.92 25.42 -14.22
N VAL A 205 1.87 26.76 -14.35
CA VAL A 205 1.41 27.70 -13.33
C VAL A 205 0.13 28.38 -13.83
N ILE A 206 -1.00 28.16 -13.16
CA ILE A 206 -2.31 28.62 -13.64
C ILE A 206 -2.37 30.14 -13.84
N ALA A 207 -1.71 30.90 -12.99
CA ALA A 207 -1.67 32.37 -13.08
C ALA A 207 -0.89 32.89 -14.30
N GLU A 208 0.03 32.10 -14.87
CA GLU A 208 0.85 32.43 -16.01
C GLU A 208 0.29 31.83 -17.31
N ASP A 209 -0.10 30.56 -17.27
CA ASP A 209 -0.47 29.78 -18.44
C ASP A 209 -1.97 29.87 -18.76
N GLY A 210 -2.80 30.22 -17.78
CA GLY A 210 -4.26 30.20 -17.89
C GLY A 210 -4.84 28.77 -17.99
N VAL A 211 -6.16 28.66 -17.98
CA VAL A 211 -6.87 27.37 -17.98
C VAL A 211 -6.53 26.52 -19.22
N ASP A 212 -6.41 27.15 -20.38
CA ASP A 212 -6.13 26.46 -21.64
C ASP A 212 -4.63 26.11 -21.81
N GLY A 213 -3.74 26.75 -21.05
CA GLY A 213 -2.29 26.60 -21.16
C GLY A 213 -1.69 25.57 -20.21
N ILE A 214 -2.38 25.20 -19.13
CA ILE A 214 -1.87 24.17 -18.21
C ILE A 214 -1.83 22.79 -18.89
N ALA A 215 -0.80 22.02 -18.57
CA ALA A 215 -0.64 20.66 -19.12
C ALA A 215 -1.52 19.65 -18.35
N LEU A 216 -2.71 19.41 -18.87
CA LEU A 216 -3.64 18.41 -18.35
C LEU A 216 -4.48 17.85 -19.50
N SER A 217 -4.26 16.60 -19.90
CA SER A 217 -4.92 15.99 -21.07
C SER A 217 -4.80 14.46 -21.03
N ASP A 218 -5.42 13.78 -21.96
CA ASP A 218 -5.34 12.33 -22.16
C ASP A 218 -4.11 11.91 -23.01
N HIS A 219 -3.20 12.82 -23.30
CA HIS A 219 -2.02 12.56 -24.14
C HIS A 219 -0.80 13.40 -23.74
N LYS A 220 0.39 12.96 -24.15
CA LYS A 220 1.67 13.64 -23.94
C LYS A 220 1.94 13.95 -22.45
N GLU A 221 2.47 15.12 -22.17
CA GLU A 221 2.82 15.56 -20.82
C GLU A 221 1.60 15.70 -19.90
N GLY A 222 0.50 16.21 -20.42
CA GLY A 222 -0.75 16.36 -19.67
C GLY A 222 -1.35 15.03 -19.18
N GLN A 223 -1.05 13.91 -19.87
CA GLN A 223 -1.51 12.59 -19.47
C GLN A 223 -0.93 12.15 -18.13
N ARG A 224 0.29 12.54 -17.80
CA ARG A 224 0.95 12.20 -16.52
C ARG A 224 0.13 12.69 -15.34
N TYR A 225 -0.31 13.94 -15.39
CA TYR A 225 -1.15 14.55 -14.36
C TYR A 225 -2.58 14.01 -14.38
N HIS A 226 -3.13 13.75 -15.56
CA HIS A 226 -4.45 13.15 -15.70
C HIS A 226 -4.50 11.75 -15.08
N ASP A 227 -3.48 10.92 -15.31
CA ASP A 227 -3.38 9.59 -14.71
C ASP A 227 -3.13 9.69 -13.20
N PHE A 228 -2.36 10.67 -12.73
CA PHE A 228 -2.21 10.94 -11.30
C PHE A 228 -3.55 11.30 -10.64
N GLN A 229 -4.36 12.16 -11.25
CA GLN A 229 -5.72 12.46 -10.76
C GLN A 229 -6.61 11.21 -10.69
N LYS A 230 -6.49 10.28 -11.65
CA LYS A 230 -7.20 8.97 -11.57
C LYS A 230 -6.79 8.18 -10.33
N GLN A 231 -5.50 8.15 -9.99
CA GLN A 231 -5.04 7.47 -8.77
C GLN A 231 -5.62 8.12 -7.51
N LEU A 232 -5.63 9.45 -7.44
CA LEU A 232 -6.22 10.19 -6.32
C LEU A 232 -7.72 9.89 -6.18
N LEU A 233 -8.48 9.82 -7.29
CA LEU A 233 -9.87 9.39 -7.27
C LEU A 233 -10.02 7.94 -6.77
N GLY A 234 -9.16 7.04 -7.23
CA GLY A 234 -9.13 5.66 -6.75
C GLY A 234 -8.85 5.54 -5.24
N MET A 235 -7.95 6.37 -4.72
CA MET A 235 -7.68 6.47 -3.28
C MET A 235 -8.90 7.01 -2.52
N LYS A 236 -9.56 8.04 -3.07
CA LYS A 236 -10.78 8.62 -2.50
C LYS A 236 -11.90 7.59 -2.39
N GLU A 237 -12.12 6.78 -3.42
CA GLU A 237 -13.08 5.67 -3.42
C GLU A 237 -12.76 4.59 -2.37
N ARG A 238 -11.54 4.60 -1.82
CA ARG A 238 -11.08 3.68 -0.75
C ARG A 238 -10.92 4.35 0.60
N GLY A 239 -11.49 5.54 0.75
CA GLY A 239 -11.62 6.22 2.03
C GLY A 239 -10.53 7.23 2.36
N ILE A 240 -9.72 7.64 1.39
CA ILE A 240 -8.87 8.82 1.52
C ILE A 240 -9.70 10.07 1.22
N VAL A 241 -9.43 11.11 1.96
CA VAL A 241 -10.06 12.42 1.79
C VAL A 241 -9.05 13.36 1.15
N LEU A 242 -9.46 14.10 0.13
CA LEU A 242 -8.60 15.05 -0.57
C LEU A 242 -8.86 16.47 -0.10
N ALA A 243 -7.79 17.26 0.01
CA ALA A 243 -7.85 18.67 0.33
C ALA A 243 -6.84 19.45 -0.53
N ILE A 244 -7.03 20.75 -0.70
CA ILE A 244 -6.14 21.63 -1.45
C ILE A 244 -5.43 22.59 -0.49
N ILE A 245 -4.11 22.73 -0.65
CA ILE A 245 -3.30 23.79 -0.06
C ILE A 245 -2.41 24.37 -1.14
N SER A 246 -2.76 25.54 -1.69
CA SER A 246 -2.02 26.11 -2.81
C SER A 246 -1.88 27.63 -2.69
N LYS A 247 -0.75 28.14 -3.14
CA LYS A 247 -0.47 29.58 -3.26
C LYS A 247 -0.93 30.06 -4.63
N ASN A 248 -2.21 30.36 -4.73
CA ASN A 248 -2.87 30.77 -5.98
C ASN A 248 -4.02 31.74 -5.71
N ASN A 249 -4.53 32.36 -6.77
CA ASN A 249 -5.78 33.11 -6.71
C ASN A 249 -6.96 32.12 -6.75
N PRO A 250 -7.92 32.22 -5.82
CA PRO A 250 -9.06 31.31 -5.76
C PRO A 250 -9.87 31.25 -7.08
N GLU A 251 -10.06 32.41 -7.74
CA GLU A 251 -10.85 32.51 -8.97
C GLU A 251 -10.23 31.72 -10.13
N ASP A 252 -8.90 31.79 -10.29
CA ASP A 252 -8.16 31.06 -11.34
C ASP A 252 -8.27 29.54 -11.14
N VAL A 253 -8.15 29.09 -9.88
CA VAL A 253 -8.28 27.68 -9.51
C VAL A 253 -9.70 27.18 -9.70
N GLU A 254 -10.70 27.96 -9.28
CA GLU A 254 -12.12 27.62 -9.47
C GLU A 254 -12.43 27.46 -10.97
N GLU A 255 -11.94 28.40 -11.80
CA GLU A 255 -12.10 28.33 -13.23
C GLU A 255 -11.47 27.06 -13.82
N ALA A 256 -10.26 26.69 -13.42
CA ALA A 256 -9.60 25.48 -13.87
C ALA A 256 -10.37 24.21 -13.49
N ILE A 257 -10.80 24.10 -12.22
CA ILE A 257 -11.54 22.94 -11.73
C ILE A 257 -12.90 22.77 -12.42
N GLN A 258 -13.57 23.88 -12.72
CA GLN A 258 -14.89 23.86 -13.35
C GLN A 258 -14.83 23.68 -14.86
N LYS A 259 -13.95 24.41 -15.56
CA LYS A 259 -14.00 24.56 -17.02
C LYS A 259 -12.99 23.71 -17.78
N HIS A 260 -11.85 23.32 -17.16
CA HIS A 260 -10.85 22.55 -17.91
C HIS A 260 -11.41 21.17 -18.31
N PRO A 261 -11.42 20.82 -19.62
CA PRO A 261 -12.11 19.64 -20.13
C PRO A 261 -11.55 18.31 -19.61
N SER A 262 -10.25 18.26 -19.32
CA SER A 262 -9.58 17.05 -18.81
C SER A 262 -9.42 17.03 -17.29
N MET A 263 -10.01 17.98 -16.55
CA MET A 263 -10.00 17.96 -15.09
C MET A 263 -10.93 16.90 -14.57
N LEU A 264 -10.38 15.88 -13.90
CA LEU A 264 -11.14 14.77 -13.31
C LEU A 264 -11.66 15.13 -11.91
N LEU A 265 -10.80 15.72 -11.09
CA LEU A 265 -11.15 16.16 -9.75
C LEU A 265 -12.03 17.42 -9.82
N LYS A 266 -13.14 17.41 -9.10
CA LYS A 266 -14.10 18.51 -9.03
C LYS A 266 -14.16 19.07 -7.63
N GLU A 267 -14.71 20.25 -7.45
CA GLU A 267 -14.86 20.92 -6.15
C GLU A 267 -15.41 20.00 -5.04
N LYS A 268 -16.43 19.20 -5.37
CA LYS A 268 -17.05 18.22 -4.46
C LYS A 268 -16.11 17.10 -3.98
N ASP A 269 -14.96 16.93 -4.62
CA ASP A 269 -14.00 15.87 -4.28
C ASP A 269 -13.05 16.30 -3.17
N PHE A 270 -13.03 17.59 -2.84
CA PHE A 270 -12.19 18.15 -1.81
C PHE A 270 -13.02 18.49 -0.55
N VAL A 271 -12.49 18.14 0.61
CA VAL A 271 -13.12 18.40 1.91
C VAL A 271 -12.86 19.81 2.41
N SER A 272 -11.69 20.35 2.11
CA SER A 272 -11.23 21.68 2.47
C SER A 272 -10.29 22.23 1.40
N GLN A 273 -10.32 23.55 1.20
CA GLN A 273 -9.50 24.24 0.24
C GLN A 273 -8.90 25.49 0.89
N LYS A 274 -7.58 25.53 0.98
CA LYS A 274 -6.80 26.69 1.43
C LYS A 274 -6.01 27.24 0.23
N ILE A 275 -6.68 28.08 -0.54
CA ILE A 275 -6.13 28.71 -1.74
C ILE A 275 -5.89 30.17 -1.41
N ASN A 276 -4.66 30.51 -1.05
CA ASN A 276 -4.25 31.84 -0.64
C ASN A 276 -2.72 31.93 -0.63
N TRP A 277 -2.17 33.11 -0.33
CA TRP A 277 -0.72 33.37 -0.34
C TRP A 277 -0.05 33.15 1.05
N GLU A 278 -0.75 32.57 2.01
CA GLU A 278 -0.24 32.22 3.31
C GLU A 278 0.77 31.06 3.25
N ASN A 279 1.58 30.93 4.32
CA ASN A 279 2.47 29.78 4.48
C ASN A 279 1.65 28.46 4.51
N LYS A 280 2.08 27.47 3.72
CA LYS A 280 1.34 26.19 3.62
C LYS A 280 1.25 25.43 4.93
N ALA A 281 2.25 25.54 5.82
CA ALA A 281 2.18 24.93 7.15
C ALA A 281 1.11 25.62 8.05
N VAL A 282 0.92 26.94 7.91
CA VAL A 282 -0.17 27.67 8.60
C VAL A 282 -1.53 27.19 8.10
N ASN A 283 -1.69 27.10 6.78
CA ASN A 283 -2.90 26.58 6.16
C ASN A 283 -3.20 25.13 6.58
N LEU A 284 -2.16 24.30 6.75
CA LEU A 284 -2.30 22.93 7.17
C LEU A 284 -2.81 22.85 8.62
N LYS A 285 -2.27 23.66 9.54
CA LYS A 285 -2.75 23.76 10.94
C LYS A 285 -4.20 24.25 11.01
N ALA A 286 -4.56 25.23 10.19
CA ALA A 286 -5.95 25.69 10.11
C ALA A 286 -6.90 24.56 9.60
N MET A 287 -6.43 23.72 8.70
CA MET A 287 -7.17 22.56 8.20
C MET A 287 -7.32 21.45 9.26
N GLU A 288 -6.31 21.25 10.11
CA GLU A 288 -6.38 20.34 11.25
C GLU A 288 -7.50 20.72 12.21
N GLU A 289 -7.60 21.99 12.54
CA GLU A 289 -8.66 22.54 13.40
C GLU A 289 -10.03 22.39 12.73
N GLU A 290 -10.14 22.77 11.46
CA GLU A 290 -11.38 22.67 10.68
C GLU A 290 -11.91 21.23 10.62
N LEU A 291 -11.05 20.28 10.31
CA LEU A 291 -11.42 18.87 10.10
C LEU A 291 -11.34 18.02 11.37
N ASN A 292 -10.83 18.59 12.46
CA ASN A 292 -10.59 17.86 13.71
C ASN A 292 -9.74 16.59 13.53
N ILE A 293 -8.68 16.73 12.79
CA ILE A 293 -7.72 15.65 12.53
C ILE A 293 -6.34 16.17 12.88
N THR A 294 -5.61 15.43 13.69
CA THR A 294 -4.23 15.79 14.06
C THR A 294 -3.25 15.63 12.90
N GLU A 295 -2.09 16.29 12.96
CA GLU A 295 -0.97 16.19 11.99
C GLU A 295 -0.72 14.75 11.53
N GLY A 296 -0.79 13.80 12.46
CA GLY A 296 -0.60 12.38 12.18
C GLY A 296 -1.57 11.77 11.17
N GLY A 297 -2.66 12.46 10.83
CA GLY A 297 -3.65 12.04 9.83
C GLY A 297 -3.35 12.50 8.40
N PHE A 298 -2.39 13.40 8.20
CA PHE A 298 -2.14 14.07 6.92
C PHE A 298 -0.95 13.52 6.14
N ILE A 299 -1.09 13.58 4.82
CA ILE A 299 -0.01 13.53 3.84
C ILE A 299 -0.06 14.86 3.09
N PHE A 300 1.08 15.51 2.92
CA PHE A 300 1.21 16.73 2.12
C PHE A 300 2.03 16.45 0.87
N ILE A 301 1.46 16.72 -0.31
CA ILE A 301 2.08 16.50 -1.62
C ILE A 301 2.25 17.83 -2.34
N ASP A 302 3.49 18.14 -2.73
CA ASP A 302 3.89 19.41 -3.31
C ASP A 302 5.14 19.19 -4.17
N ASP A 303 5.21 19.76 -5.38
CA ASP A 303 6.38 19.66 -6.24
C ASP A 303 7.57 20.52 -5.73
N ASN A 304 7.27 21.61 -5.02
CA ASN A 304 8.27 22.57 -4.55
C ASN A 304 9.02 22.04 -3.31
N PRO A 305 10.34 21.76 -3.40
CA PRO A 305 11.11 21.24 -2.28
C PRO A 305 11.17 22.20 -1.08
N VAL A 306 11.09 23.53 -1.30
CA VAL A 306 11.12 24.53 -0.22
C VAL A 306 9.84 24.45 0.61
N GLU A 307 8.67 24.30 -0.03
CA GLU A 307 7.40 24.14 0.67
C GLU A 307 7.37 22.82 1.44
N ARG A 308 7.88 21.73 0.83
CA ARG A 308 7.98 20.42 1.52
C ARG A 308 8.85 20.49 2.77
N GLU A 309 10.04 21.12 2.68
CA GLU A 309 10.93 21.26 3.84
C GLU A 309 10.33 22.17 4.92
N THR A 310 9.62 23.23 4.54
CA THR A 310 8.89 24.09 5.47
C THR A 310 7.84 23.30 6.25
N VAL A 311 7.01 22.52 5.55
CA VAL A 311 5.99 21.69 6.20
C VAL A 311 6.62 20.60 7.07
N LYS A 312 7.69 19.93 6.63
CA LYS A 312 8.43 18.95 7.46
C LYS A 312 8.94 19.57 8.77
N GLY A 313 9.42 20.82 8.70
CA GLY A 313 9.96 21.53 9.87
C GLY A 313 8.89 22.03 10.84
N GLU A 314 7.78 22.55 10.34
CA GLU A 314 6.74 23.19 11.14
C GLU A 314 5.59 22.25 11.55
N CYS A 315 5.41 21.12 10.83
CA CYS A 315 4.35 20.12 11.05
C CYS A 315 4.98 18.71 11.07
N PRO A 316 5.76 18.34 12.09
CA PRO A 316 6.56 17.10 12.09
C PRO A 316 5.71 15.80 12.10
N GLY A 317 4.42 15.87 12.42
CA GLY A 317 3.49 14.73 12.36
C GLY A 317 2.95 14.45 10.97
N VAL A 318 3.06 15.41 10.04
CA VAL A 318 2.62 15.27 8.65
C VAL A 318 3.62 14.44 7.86
N VAL A 319 3.12 13.50 7.07
CA VAL A 319 3.96 12.81 6.09
C VAL A 319 4.12 13.68 4.85
N VAL A 320 5.35 13.93 4.46
CA VAL A 320 5.70 14.72 3.27
C VAL A 320 6.58 13.85 2.37
N PRO A 321 6.00 13.09 1.43
CA PRO A 321 6.77 12.27 0.50
C PRO A 321 7.65 13.13 -0.42
N ASP A 322 8.75 12.57 -0.87
CA ASP A 322 9.56 13.24 -1.88
C ASP A 322 8.87 13.16 -3.24
N PHE A 323 8.48 14.30 -3.76
CA PHE A 323 7.82 14.43 -5.07
C PHE A 323 8.80 14.09 -6.20
N PRO A 324 8.40 13.32 -7.22
CA PRO A 324 9.30 12.92 -8.30
C PRO A 324 9.75 14.12 -9.15
N VAL A 325 11.05 14.16 -9.46
CA VAL A 325 11.63 15.17 -10.35
C VAL A 325 11.15 15.01 -11.79
N ASP A 326 11.04 13.74 -12.24
CA ASP A 326 10.42 13.41 -13.53
C ASP A 326 8.94 13.10 -13.31
N THR A 327 8.07 13.90 -13.89
CA THR A 327 6.62 13.73 -13.78
C THR A 327 6.09 12.46 -14.47
N ALA A 328 6.90 11.77 -15.26
CA ALA A 328 6.58 10.42 -15.75
C ALA A 328 6.45 9.39 -14.60
N GLU A 329 7.05 9.69 -13.44
CA GLU A 329 7.01 8.84 -12.24
C GLU A 329 5.82 9.17 -11.30
N LEU A 330 4.88 10.04 -11.69
CA LEU A 330 3.72 10.40 -10.87
C LEU A 330 2.80 9.19 -10.58
N LEU A 331 2.65 8.27 -11.52
CA LEU A 331 1.85 7.07 -11.31
C LEU A 331 2.49 6.13 -10.28
N PRO A 332 3.75 5.67 -10.43
CA PRO A 332 4.45 4.90 -9.41
C PRO A 332 4.51 5.61 -8.04
N PHE A 333 4.72 6.92 -8.04
CA PHE A 333 4.70 7.73 -6.81
C PHE A 333 3.36 7.63 -6.07
N ALA A 334 2.24 7.75 -6.78
CA ALA A 334 0.92 7.61 -6.18
C ALA A 334 0.70 6.20 -5.59
N GLU A 335 1.11 5.18 -6.33
CA GLU A 335 1.03 3.77 -5.89
C GLU A 335 1.88 3.53 -4.62
N GLU A 336 3.05 4.14 -4.54
CA GLU A 336 3.91 4.05 -3.35
C GLU A 336 3.31 4.79 -2.14
N VAL A 337 2.79 6.00 -2.32
CA VAL A 337 2.06 6.74 -1.27
C VAL A 337 0.87 5.93 -0.76
N TRP A 338 0.13 5.31 -1.65
CA TRP A 338 -0.96 4.41 -1.28
C TRP A 338 -0.49 3.22 -0.44
N ALA A 339 0.49 2.48 -0.94
CA ALA A 339 0.98 1.26 -0.31
C ALA A 339 1.62 1.51 1.07
N GLU A 340 2.32 2.64 1.23
CA GLU A 340 3.06 2.95 2.45
C GLU A 340 2.17 3.57 3.54
N TYR A 341 1.21 4.43 3.17
CA TYR A 341 0.54 5.26 4.16
C TYR A 341 -0.99 5.10 4.20
N CYS A 342 -1.61 4.63 3.12
CA CYS A 342 -3.05 4.72 2.93
C CYS A 342 -3.77 3.38 2.93
N MET A 343 -3.10 2.31 2.52
CA MET A 343 -3.67 1.01 2.22
C MET A 343 -4.45 0.42 3.42
N PRO A 344 -5.77 0.13 3.28
CA PRO A 344 -6.53 -0.58 4.29
C PRO A 344 -6.39 -2.10 4.12
N LEU A 345 -6.66 -2.85 5.17
CA LEU A 345 -6.87 -4.30 5.03
C LEU A 345 -8.10 -4.64 4.19
N ARG A 346 -9.17 -3.87 4.36
CA ARG A 346 -10.42 -3.98 3.56
C ARG A 346 -11.04 -2.60 3.42
N VAL A 347 -11.68 -2.36 2.28
CA VAL A 347 -12.54 -1.20 2.07
C VAL A 347 -13.92 -1.53 2.62
N VAL A 348 -14.47 -0.66 3.46
CA VAL A 348 -15.81 -0.80 4.03
C VAL A 348 -16.74 0.26 3.46
N SER A 349 -18.07 0.05 3.58
CA SER A 349 -19.07 0.98 3.04
C SER A 349 -18.94 2.41 3.57
N GLU A 350 -18.46 2.59 4.79
CA GLU A 350 -18.17 3.91 5.38
C GLU A 350 -17.05 4.65 4.62
N ASP A 351 -16.03 3.91 4.13
CA ASP A 351 -14.92 4.49 3.37
C ASP A 351 -15.41 5.22 2.10
N LEU A 352 -16.44 4.70 1.45
CA LEU A 352 -17.01 5.30 0.23
C LEU A 352 -17.66 6.68 0.46
N ASN A 353 -18.03 6.99 1.70
CA ASN A 353 -18.74 8.23 2.07
C ASN A 353 -17.89 9.20 2.89
N LYS A 354 -16.63 8.91 3.12
CA LYS A 354 -15.79 9.70 4.04
C LYS A 354 -15.72 11.17 3.68
N THR A 355 -15.49 11.51 2.42
CA THR A 355 -15.43 12.92 2.00
C THR A 355 -16.69 13.68 2.41
N ARG A 356 -17.88 13.11 2.18
CA ARG A 356 -19.15 13.73 2.57
C ARG A 356 -19.30 13.85 4.09
N ILE A 357 -18.92 12.81 4.84
CA ILE A 357 -18.98 12.82 6.30
C ILE A 357 -18.13 13.97 6.86
N TYR A 358 -16.90 14.13 6.36
CA TYR A 358 -16.03 15.23 6.80
C TYR A 358 -16.53 16.59 6.36
N GLN A 359 -17.11 16.74 5.17
CA GLN A 359 -17.74 17.98 4.71
C GLN A 359 -18.91 18.38 5.59
N ASP A 360 -19.79 17.43 5.92
CA ASP A 360 -20.95 17.67 6.79
C ASP A 360 -20.52 18.04 8.22
N GLU A 361 -19.46 17.42 8.73
CA GLU A 361 -18.91 17.74 10.05
C GLU A 361 -18.26 19.12 10.10
N ALA A 362 -17.48 19.47 9.09
CA ALA A 362 -16.86 20.80 8.96
C ALA A 362 -17.93 21.90 8.91
N LYS A 363 -19.00 21.72 8.14
CA LYS A 363 -20.14 22.67 8.09
C LYS A 363 -20.80 22.84 9.45
N ARG A 364 -21.10 21.74 10.14
CA ARG A 364 -21.72 21.80 11.49
C ARG A 364 -20.86 22.59 12.47
N ARG A 365 -19.55 22.42 12.44
CA ARG A 365 -18.61 23.15 13.31
C ARG A 365 -18.58 24.64 12.99
N GLN A 366 -18.57 24.98 11.71
CA GLN A 366 -18.62 26.38 11.28
C GLN A 366 -19.92 27.07 11.74
N GLU A 367 -21.08 26.40 11.61
CA GLU A 367 -22.37 26.88 12.05
C GLU A 367 -22.42 27.04 13.60
N MET A 368 -21.87 26.08 14.35
CA MET A 368 -21.79 26.18 15.82
C MET A 368 -20.85 27.31 16.28
N GLY A 369 -19.71 27.49 15.60
CA GLY A 369 -18.79 28.60 15.89
C GLY A 369 -19.42 29.98 15.64
N GLN A 370 -20.19 30.12 14.56
CA GLN A 370 -20.94 31.35 14.26
C GLN A 370 -22.07 31.61 15.27
N ALA A 371 -22.78 30.57 15.71
CA ALA A 371 -23.84 30.71 16.72
C ALA A 371 -23.27 31.19 18.08
N LEU A 372 -22.14 30.63 18.52
CA LEU A 372 -21.47 31.05 19.75
C LEU A 372 -20.92 32.48 19.70
N SER A 373 -20.51 32.97 18.53
CA SER A 373 -20.04 34.36 18.34
C SER A 373 -21.17 35.39 18.21
N LEU A 374 -22.42 34.95 18.06
CA LEU A 374 -23.62 35.84 18.05
C LEU A 374 -24.26 36.01 19.43
N ASP A 375 -23.87 35.16 20.40
CA ASP A 375 -24.38 35.22 21.80
C ASP A 375 -23.42 35.98 22.74
N ASP A 376 -22.24 36.43 22.24
CA ASP A 376 -21.28 37.33 22.91
C ASP A 376 -21.50 38.80 22.44
#